data_b21c4cb1d51338b2675dcd2a93a3f34e
#
_entry.id   b21c4cb1d51338b2675dcd2a93a3f34e
#
_cell.length_a   1.000
_cell.length_b   1.000
_cell.length_c   1.000
_cell.angle_alpha   90.00
_cell.angle_beta   90.00
_cell.angle_gamma   90.00
#
_symmetry.space_group_name_H-M   'P 1'
#
loop_
_entity.id
_entity.type
_entity.pdbx_description
1 polymer ?
#
loop_
_entity_poly.entity_id
_entity_poly.type
_entity_poly.pdbx_seq_one_letter_code
_entity_poly.pdbx_strand_id
1 'polypeptide(L)'
;MAKLSSTATFALILLNLAAFFGITFLHSRELWLALGLNIYFLEKLYLFQPLTSIFMHAGTGHLLMNMIFLYQVGTMSELYLGTKKFIIFYIVGGVLTQVLSFIYIYFAFENEKIINLVGASGALCMLFGMLATSVLYSDKKAWFGYFAIVVAMSFLPLLIGINVAWYAHFIGWGIGCLYAKFYLKRADEIF
;
A
#
# COMPACT_ATOMS: atom_id res chain seq x y z
N MET A 1 23.21 -20.63 7.99
CA MET A 1 21.92 -20.36 7.28
C MET A 1 21.17 -19.31 8.08
N ALA A 2 21.04 -18.09 7.58
CA ALA A 2 20.19 -17.10 8.23
C ALA A 2 18.74 -17.62 8.16
N LYS A 3 18.09 -17.67 9.33
CA LYS A 3 16.69 -18.08 9.42
C LYS A 3 15.86 -17.08 8.58
N LEU A 4 15.36 -17.53 7.44
CA LEU A 4 14.46 -16.74 6.59
C LEU A 4 13.23 -16.39 7.44
N SER A 5 13.13 -15.14 7.85
CA SER A 5 12.12 -14.67 8.83
C SER A 5 11.23 -13.65 8.11
N SER A 6 9.93 -13.85 8.18
CA SER A 6 8.90 -12.87 7.75
C SER A 6 8.41 -12.02 8.93
N THR A 7 9.29 -11.73 9.88
CA THR A 7 8.96 -11.08 11.17
C THR A 7 8.36 -9.70 10.97
N ALA A 8 8.90 -8.91 10.03
CA ALA A 8 8.39 -7.56 9.76
C ALA A 8 7.01 -7.60 9.11
N THR A 9 6.77 -8.55 8.20
CA THR A 9 5.45 -8.74 7.58
C THR A 9 4.39 -9.01 8.65
N PHE A 10 4.67 -9.93 9.60
CA PHE A 10 3.75 -10.21 10.70
C PHE A 10 3.58 -9.01 11.63
N ALA A 11 4.64 -8.26 11.93
CA ALA A 11 4.55 -7.03 12.73
C ALA A 11 3.66 -5.98 12.05
N LEU A 12 3.80 -5.80 10.72
CA LEU A 12 2.95 -4.89 9.95
C LEU A 12 1.49 -5.35 9.94
N ILE A 13 1.22 -6.65 9.83
CA ILE A 13 -0.15 -7.19 9.95
C ILE A 13 -0.73 -6.85 11.32
N LEU A 14 0.01 -7.11 12.40
CA LEU A 14 -0.46 -6.82 13.76
C LEU A 14 -0.70 -5.33 13.98
N LEU A 15 0.14 -4.43 13.43
CA LEU A 15 -0.07 -2.99 13.48
C LEU A 15 -1.35 -2.57 12.77
N ASN A 16 -1.64 -3.12 11.60
CA ASN A 16 -2.87 -2.84 10.86
C ASN A 16 -4.11 -3.32 11.62
N LEU A 17 -4.05 -4.52 12.21
CA LEU A 17 -5.13 -5.05 13.04
C LEU A 17 -5.34 -4.16 14.28
N ALA A 18 -4.28 -3.80 14.99
CA ALA A 18 -4.37 -2.95 16.18
C ALA A 18 -4.95 -1.57 15.85
N ALA A 19 -4.50 -0.94 14.76
CA ALA A 19 -5.03 0.34 14.28
C ALA A 19 -6.53 0.21 13.96
N PHE A 20 -6.93 -0.80 13.21
CA PHE A 20 -8.32 -1.01 12.81
C PHE A 20 -9.24 -1.21 14.02
N PHE A 21 -8.89 -2.13 14.93
CA PHE A 21 -9.71 -2.38 16.12
C PHE A 21 -9.73 -1.18 17.07
N GLY A 22 -8.59 -0.50 17.25
CA GLY A 22 -8.52 0.70 18.08
C GLY A 22 -9.44 1.81 17.58
N ILE A 23 -9.39 2.11 16.28
CA ILE A 23 -10.24 3.14 15.68
C ILE A 23 -11.72 2.73 15.66
N THR A 24 -12.00 1.46 15.34
CA THR A 24 -13.37 0.95 15.36
C THR A 24 -13.98 1.00 16.76
N PHE A 25 -13.20 0.67 17.80
CA PHE A 25 -13.66 0.73 19.19
C PHE A 25 -13.97 2.17 19.63
N LEU A 26 -13.17 3.15 19.21
CA LEU A 26 -13.34 4.54 19.59
C LEU A 26 -14.53 5.24 18.89
N HIS A 27 -15.05 4.69 17.79
CA HIS A 27 -16.21 5.21 17.03
C HIS A 27 -16.13 6.71 16.70
N SER A 28 -14.91 7.28 16.58
CA SER A 28 -14.70 8.72 16.38
C SER A 28 -14.51 9.03 14.90
N ARG A 29 -15.46 9.78 14.32
CA ARG A 29 -15.34 10.35 12.97
C ARG A 29 -14.18 11.34 12.88
N GLU A 30 -13.94 12.11 13.93
CA GLU A 30 -12.85 13.08 13.98
C GLU A 30 -11.50 12.39 13.88
N LEU A 31 -11.31 11.33 14.66
CA LEU A 31 -10.09 10.52 14.62
C LEU A 31 -9.91 9.82 13.25
N TRP A 32 -11.02 9.35 12.66
CA TRP A 32 -11.03 8.78 11.32
C TRP A 32 -10.51 9.78 10.26
N LEU A 33 -10.98 11.04 10.31
CA LEU A 33 -10.54 12.09 9.40
C LEU A 33 -9.13 12.61 9.76
N ALA A 34 -8.75 12.59 11.03
CA ALA A 34 -7.43 13.02 11.44
C ALA A 34 -6.33 12.07 10.98
N LEU A 35 -6.57 10.74 10.98
CA LEU A 35 -5.57 9.73 10.69
C LEU A 35 -5.56 9.26 9.23
N GLY A 36 -6.66 9.40 8.49
CA GLY A 36 -6.71 9.15 7.05
C GLY A 36 -6.17 10.34 6.26
N LEU A 37 -5.65 10.12 5.06
CA LEU A 37 -5.12 11.18 4.21
C LEU A 37 -6.25 11.89 3.46
N ASN A 38 -6.40 13.16 3.72
CA ASN A 38 -7.43 14.03 3.14
C ASN A 38 -6.95 15.49 3.07
N ILE A 39 -7.84 16.41 2.73
CA ILE A 39 -7.50 17.84 2.58
C ILE A 39 -6.87 18.47 3.84
N TYR A 40 -7.12 17.92 5.03
CA TYR A 40 -6.52 18.41 6.29
C TYR A 40 -5.00 18.23 6.33
N PHE A 41 -4.42 17.41 5.45
CA PHE A 41 -2.97 17.33 5.26
C PHE A 41 -2.35 18.73 5.01
N LEU A 42 -3.00 19.56 4.19
CA LEU A 42 -2.55 20.94 3.95
C LEU A 42 -3.33 21.95 4.81
N GLU A 43 -4.65 21.88 4.89
CA GLU A 43 -5.45 22.89 5.57
C GLU A 43 -5.20 22.96 7.08
N LYS A 44 -4.91 21.82 7.72
CA LYS A 44 -4.62 21.72 9.15
C LYS A 44 -3.18 21.32 9.46
N LEU A 45 -2.33 21.18 8.43
CA LEU A 45 -0.94 20.72 8.56
C LEU A 45 -0.81 19.36 9.26
N TYR A 46 -1.74 18.43 8.99
CA TYR A 46 -1.69 17.08 9.54
C TYR A 46 -0.67 16.23 8.77
N LEU A 47 0.62 16.63 8.86
CA LEU A 47 1.73 16.04 8.09
C LEU A 47 2.00 14.56 8.37
N PHE A 48 1.41 14.02 9.42
CA PHE A 48 1.46 12.60 9.77
C PHE A 48 0.50 11.73 8.92
N GLN A 49 -0.52 12.32 8.28
CA GLN A 49 -1.55 11.58 7.53
C GLN A 49 -1.03 10.62 6.47
N PRO A 50 0.01 10.95 5.66
CA PRO A 50 0.54 10.00 4.70
C PRO A 50 1.08 8.71 5.34
N LEU A 51 1.58 8.80 6.57
CA LEU A 51 2.05 7.63 7.32
C LEU A 51 0.89 6.88 7.99
N THR A 52 0.03 7.58 8.71
CA THR A 52 -1.04 6.94 9.47
C THR A 52 -2.09 6.29 8.58
N SER A 53 -2.40 6.91 7.43
CA SER A 53 -3.39 6.41 6.48
C SER A 53 -3.07 5.03 5.92
N ILE A 54 -1.79 4.62 5.87
CA ILE A 54 -1.36 3.28 5.41
C ILE A 54 -1.92 2.18 6.32
N PHE A 55 -2.11 2.48 7.61
CA PHE A 55 -2.57 1.53 8.62
C PHE A 55 -4.09 1.61 8.88
N MET A 56 -4.77 2.61 8.31
CA MET A 56 -6.22 2.78 8.44
C MET A 56 -6.97 1.93 7.42
N HIS A 57 -8.16 1.42 7.79
CA HIS A 57 -8.99 0.62 6.88
C HIS A 57 -10.47 1.00 7.01
N ALA A 58 -11.16 1.13 5.87
CA ALA A 58 -12.54 1.59 5.80
C ALA A 58 -13.58 0.56 6.29
N GLY A 59 -13.19 -0.70 6.45
CA GLY A 59 -14.07 -1.76 6.93
C GLY A 59 -13.38 -3.11 6.95
N THR A 60 -14.04 -4.10 7.55
CA THR A 60 -13.47 -5.45 7.78
C THR A 60 -13.05 -6.15 6.49
N GLY A 61 -13.87 -6.07 5.43
CA GLY A 61 -13.51 -6.67 4.13
C GLY A 61 -12.26 -6.03 3.51
N HIS A 62 -12.14 -4.70 3.60
CA HIS A 62 -10.97 -3.96 3.13
C HIS A 62 -9.71 -4.36 3.93
N LEU A 63 -9.80 -4.45 5.26
CA LEU A 63 -8.72 -4.94 6.11
C LEU A 63 -8.31 -6.37 5.73
N LEU A 64 -9.28 -7.29 5.68
CA LEU A 64 -9.01 -8.70 5.42
C LEU A 64 -8.25 -8.91 4.11
N MET A 65 -8.73 -8.29 3.02
CA MET A 65 -8.06 -8.38 1.71
C MET A 65 -6.64 -7.82 1.75
N ASN A 66 -6.44 -6.68 2.41
CA ASN A 66 -5.10 -6.11 2.56
C ASN A 66 -4.18 -7.04 3.39
N MET A 67 -4.66 -7.65 4.45
CA MET A 67 -3.84 -8.56 5.28
C MET A 67 -3.49 -9.85 4.54
N ILE A 68 -4.40 -10.41 3.74
CA ILE A 68 -4.10 -11.57 2.87
C ILE A 68 -3.00 -11.21 1.88
N PHE A 69 -3.12 -10.09 1.17
CA PHE A 69 -2.09 -9.65 0.23
C PHE A 69 -0.79 -9.28 0.94
N LEU A 70 -0.84 -8.60 2.09
CA LEU A 70 0.36 -8.28 2.87
C LEU A 70 1.08 -9.55 3.32
N TYR A 71 0.36 -10.57 3.75
CA TYR A 71 0.96 -11.86 4.08
C TYR A 71 1.69 -12.47 2.86
N GLN A 72 1.05 -12.51 1.70
CA GLN A 72 1.62 -13.12 0.50
C GLN A 72 2.79 -12.29 -0.06
N VAL A 73 2.51 -11.06 -0.51
CA VAL A 73 3.50 -10.25 -1.20
C VAL A 73 4.52 -9.63 -0.23
N GLY A 74 4.12 -9.34 1.01
CA GLY A 74 5.01 -8.85 2.05
C GLY A 74 6.07 -9.89 2.42
N THR A 75 5.65 -11.13 2.67
CA THR A 75 6.59 -12.24 2.97
C THR A 75 7.58 -12.44 1.83
N MET A 76 7.12 -12.48 0.59
CA MET A 76 8.01 -12.61 -0.58
C MET A 76 8.99 -11.43 -0.68
N SER A 77 8.50 -10.22 -0.47
CA SER A 77 9.32 -9.01 -0.52
C SER A 77 10.34 -8.96 0.62
N GLU A 78 9.94 -9.36 1.84
CA GLU A 78 10.84 -9.42 2.99
C GLU A 78 11.95 -10.46 2.79
N LEU A 79 11.61 -11.63 2.24
CA LEU A 79 12.59 -12.68 1.90
C LEU A 79 13.58 -12.19 0.82
N TYR A 80 13.09 -11.45 -0.17
CA TYR A 80 13.90 -10.94 -1.28
C TYR A 80 14.81 -9.77 -0.86
N LEU A 81 14.28 -8.80 -0.12
CA LEU A 81 15.01 -7.58 0.27
C LEU A 81 15.82 -7.74 1.57
N GLY A 82 15.44 -8.69 2.41
CA GLY A 82 15.80 -8.75 3.81
C GLY A 82 14.97 -7.76 4.66
N THR A 83 14.76 -8.12 5.94
CA THR A 83 13.85 -7.42 6.86
C THR A 83 14.04 -5.91 6.92
N LYS A 84 15.30 -5.43 7.07
CA LYS A 84 15.58 -3.99 7.21
C LYS A 84 15.19 -3.19 5.97
N LYS A 85 15.60 -3.67 4.78
CA LYS A 85 15.28 -2.98 3.51
C LYS A 85 13.80 -3.04 3.21
N PHE A 86 13.15 -4.17 3.52
CA PHE A 86 11.71 -4.34 3.36
C PHE A 86 10.92 -3.33 4.19
N ILE A 87 11.22 -3.16 5.49
CA ILE A 87 10.55 -2.17 6.34
C ILE A 87 10.72 -0.76 5.78
N ILE A 88 11.96 -0.38 5.45
CA ILE A 88 12.25 0.95 4.90
C ILE A 88 11.48 1.15 3.59
N PHE A 89 11.51 0.19 2.68
CA PHE A 89 10.82 0.27 1.40
C PHE A 89 9.29 0.35 1.58
N TYR A 90 8.72 -0.49 2.46
CA TYR A 90 7.29 -0.47 2.74
C TYR A 90 6.82 0.87 3.32
N ILE A 91 7.51 1.39 4.32
CA ILE A 91 7.12 2.64 4.99
C ILE A 91 7.39 3.85 4.08
N VAL A 92 8.62 4.02 3.61
CA VAL A 92 9.00 5.20 2.83
C VAL A 92 8.28 5.22 1.48
N GLY A 93 8.22 4.09 0.78
CA GLY A 93 7.53 3.99 -0.49
C GLY A 93 6.01 4.07 -0.33
N GLY A 94 5.46 3.52 0.75
CA GLY A 94 4.04 3.68 1.09
C GLY A 94 3.69 5.14 1.36
N VAL A 95 4.48 5.85 2.17
CA VAL A 95 4.31 7.30 2.41
C VAL A 95 4.42 8.10 1.10
N LEU A 96 5.40 7.80 0.26
CA LEU A 96 5.55 8.45 -1.05
C LEU A 96 4.32 8.19 -1.94
N THR A 97 3.80 6.98 -1.95
CA THR A 97 2.56 6.64 -2.67
C THR A 97 1.39 7.50 -2.19
N GLN A 98 1.22 7.66 -0.88
CA GLN A 98 0.16 8.48 -0.31
C GLN A 98 0.33 9.96 -0.63
N VAL A 99 1.56 10.51 -0.51
CA VAL A 99 1.85 11.92 -0.86
C VAL A 99 1.55 12.20 -2.34
N LEU A 100 1.95 11.33 -3.26
CA LEU A 100 1.65 11.49 -4.67
C LEU A 100 0.13 11.31 -4.94
N SER A 101 -0.53 10.43 -4.21
CA SER A 101 -1.99 10.25 -4.29
C SER A 101 -2.76 11.47 -3.79
N PHE A 102 -2.18 12.26 -2.90
CA PHE A 102 -2.78 13.50 -2.42
C PHE A 102 -3.00 14.52 -3.54
N ILE A 103 -2.18 14.50 -4.58
CA ILE A 103 -2.37 15.37 -5.75
C ILE A 103 -3.76 15.15 -6.35
N TYR A 104 -4.19 13.88 -6.51
CA TYR A 104 -5.54 13.57 -6.97
C TYR A 104 -6.61 14.06 -5.99
N ILE A 105 -6.43 13.85 -4.68
CA ILE A 105 -7.36 14.27 -3.64
C ILE A 105 -7.54 15.80 -3.67
N TYR A 106 -6.43 16.54 -3.81
CA TYR A 106 -6.44 18.00 -3.84
C TYR A 106 -7.24 18.54 -5.01
N PHE A 107 -7.05 18.02 -6.23
CA PHE A 107 -7.79 18.45 -7.40
C PHE A 107 -9.22 17.90 -7.48
N ALA A 108 -9.50 16.77 -6.82
CA ALA A 108 -10.84 16.19 -6.74
C ALA A 108 -11.66 16.73 -5.56
N PHE A 109 -11.09 17.63 -4.74
CA PHE A 109 -11.80 18.28 -3.64
C PHE A 109 -12.73 19.36 -4.19
N GLU A 110 -13.92 18.90 -4.61
CA GLU A 110 -15.00 19.76 -5.09
C GLU A 110 -16.17 19.73 -4.10
N ASN A 111 -16.90 20.85 -3.99
CA ASN A 111 -18.10 20.96 -3.18
C ASN A 111 -17.92 20.54 -1.70
N GLU A 112 -16.74 20.80 -1.12
CA GLU A 112 -16.40 20.49 0.27
C GLU A 112 -16.52 19.00 0.67
N LYS A 113 -16.62 18.10 -0.31
CA LYS A 113 -16.66 16.67 -0.05
C LYS A 113 -15.27 16.13 0.26
N ILE A 114 -15.03 15.77 1.52
CA ILE A 114 -13.75 15.23 1.96
C ILE A 114 -13.58 13.79 1.43
N ILE A 115 -12.57 13.58 0.60
CA ILE A 115 -12.08 12.25 0.21
C ILE A 115 -11.05 11.82 1.26
N ASN A 116 -11.32 10.74 1.98
CA ASN A 116 -10.41 10.21 3.01
C ASN A 116 -9.74 8.94 2.51
N LEU A 117 -8.49 9.06 2.05
CA LEU A 117 -7.69 7.94 1.56
C LEU A 117 -7.14 7.15 2.73
N VAL A 118 -7.41 5.85 2.74
CA VAL A 118 -6.98 4.90 3.78
C VAL A 118 -6.65 3.54 3.17
N GLY A 119 -5.73 2.83 3.77
CA GLY A 119 -5.40 1.44 3.43
C GLY A 119 -3.95 1.21 3.06
N ALA A 120 -3.50 -0.01 3.33
CA ALA A 120 -2.18 -0.50 2.95
C ALA A 120 -2.04 -0.75 1.44
N SER A 121 -3.15 -0.75 0.68
CA SER A 121 -3.21 -1.26 -0.70
C SER A 121 -2.28 -0.53 -1.68
N GLY A 122 -2.04 0.77 -1.51
CA GLY A 122 -1.05 1.50 -2.30
C GLY A 122 0.37 0.96 -2.09
N ALA A 123 0.77 0.72 -0.84
CA ALA A 123 2.05 0.09 -0.50
C ALA A 123 2.12 -1.37 -0.99
N LEU A 124 1.01 -2.11 -0.95
CA LEU A 124 0.94 -3.47 -1.49
C LEU A 124 1.12 -3.49 -3.01
N CYS A 125 0.46 -2.58 -3.73
CA CYS A 125 0.65 -2.44 -5.17
C CYS A 125 2.10 -2.07 -5.52
N MET A 126 2.77 -1.29 -4.68
CA MET A 126 4.20 -1.03 -4.82
C MET A 126 5.04 -2.30 -4.65
N LEU A 127 4.75 -3.15 -3.67
CA LEU A 127 5.42 -4.44 -3.53
C LEU A 127 5.16 -5.35 -4.73
N PHE A 128 3.93 -5.40 -5.25
CA PHE A 128 3.61 -6.13 -6.48
C PHE A 128 4.44 -5.63 -7.67
N GLY A 129 4.53 -4.31 -7.88
CA GLY A 129 5.32 -3.71 -8.96
C GLY A 129 6.82 -4.03 -8.84
N MET A 130 7.36 -3.98 -7.62
CA MET A 130 8.74 -4.34 -7.34
C MET A 130 9.01 -5.82 -7.67
N LEU A 131 8.21 -6.75 -7.14
CA LEU A 131 8.39 -8.19 -7.38
C LEU A 131 8.21 -8.56 -8.86
N ALA A 132 7.19 -8.00 -9.52
CA ALA A 132 6.96 -8.24 -10.93
C ALA A 132 8.17 -7.83 -11.78
N THR A 133 8.81 -6.72 -11.43
CA THR A 133 9.91 -6.17 -12.23
C THR A 133 11.27 -6.76 -11.86
N SER A 134 11.51 -7.20 -10.61
CA SER A 134 12.79 -7.74 -10.19
C SER A 134 12.88 -9.25 -10.25
N VAL A 135 11.87 -9.95 -9.74
CA VAL A 135 11.89 -11.42 -9.60
C VAL A 135 11.30 -12.13 -10.84
N LEU A 136 10.28 -11.52 -11.43
CA LEU A 136 9.50 -12.14 -12.52
C LEU A 136 9.77 -11.49 -13.89
N TYR A 137 10.85 -10.72 -13.99
CA TYR A 137 11.17 -9.96 -15.21
C TYR A 137 11.28 -10.83 -16.45
N SER A 138 11.83 -12.05 -16.33
CA SER A 138 11.96 -13.01 -17.41
C SER A 138 10.64 -13.72 -17.77
N ASP A 139 9.69 -13.79 -16.85
CA ASP A 139 8.35 -14.36 -17.07
C ASP A 139 7.30 -13.26 -17.29
N LYS A 140 7.08 -12.93 -18.56
CA LYS A 140 6.07 -11.94 -18.96
C LYS A 140 4.66 -12.32 -18.50
N LYS A 141 4.31 -13.63 -18.45
CA LYS A 141 2.97 -14.07 -18.01
C LYS A 141 2.79 -13.78 -16.52
N ALA A 142 3.79 -14.06 -15.70
CA ALA A 142 3.77 -13.75 -14.28
C ALA A 142 3.73 -12.23 -14.05
N TRP A 143 4.50 -11.45 -14.81
CA TRP A 143 4.46 -9.98 -14.74
C TRP A 143 3.03 -9.44 -15.01
N PHE A 144 2.41 -9.89 -16.11
CA PHE A 144 1.03 -9.53 -16.44
C PHE A 144 0.03 -10.03 -15.40
N GLY A 145 0.26 -11.20 -14.79
CA GLY A 145 -0.56 -11.73 -13.69
C GLY A 145 -0.58 -10.79 -12.48
N TYR A 146 0.58 -10.30 -12.04
CA TYR A 146 0.66 -9.33 -10.95
C TYR A 146 0.00 -7.99 -11.31
N PHE A 147 0.19 -7.53 -12.54
CA PHE A 147 -0.49 -6.31 -13.02
C PHE A 147 -2.02 -6.48 -13.05
N ALA A 148 -2.50 -7.63 -13.49
CA ALA A 148 -3.93 -7.96 -13.50
C ALA A 148 -4.52 -7.96 -12.08
N ILE A 149 -3.77 -8.40 -11.05
CA ILE A 149 -4.20 -8.29 -9.65
C ILE A 149 -4.39 -6.82 -9.27
N VAL A 150 -3.46 -5.94 -9.61
CA VAL A 150 -3.58 -4.49 -9.33
C VAL A 150 -4.79 -3.88 -10.02
N VAL A 151 -5.03 -4.25 -11.28
CA VAL A 151 -6.23 -3.83 -12.03
C VAL A 151 -7.51 -4.35 -11.36
N ALA A 152 -7.53 -5.62 -10.96
CA ALA A 152 -8.67 -6.21 -10.28
C ALA A 152 -8.94 -5.53 -8.93
N MET A 153 -7.92 -5.29 -8.11
CA MET A 153 -8.04 -4.54 -6.85
C MET A 153 -8.57 -3.12 -7.05
N SER A 154 -8.29 -2.52 -8.19
CA SER A 154 -8.68 -1.14 -8.51
C SER A 154 -10.12 -1.03 -9.01
N PHE A 155 -10.60 -1.99 -9.78
CA PHE A 155 -11.85 -1.83 -10.52
C PHE A 155 -12.96 -2.83 -10.14
N LEU A 156 -12.64 -4.06 -9.69
CA LEU A 156 -13.70 -5.01 -9.29
C LEU A 156 -14.59 -4.50 -8.13
N PRO A 157 -14.03 -3.85 -7.08
CA PRO A 157 -14.89 -3.34 -6.01
C PRO A 157 -15.87 -2.25 -6.48
N LEU A 158 -15.52 -1.49 -7.53
CA LEU A 158 -16.41 -0.47 -8.10
C LEU A 158 -17.67 -1.08 -8.68
N LEU A 159 -17.61 -2.32 -9.21
CA LEU A 159 -18.78 -3.02 -9.78
C LEU A 159 -19.86 -3.32 -8.73
N ILE A 160 -19.48 -3.37 -7.46
CA ILE A 160 -20.38 -3.59 -6.32
C ILE A 160 -20.58 -2.32 -5.46
N GLY A 161 -20.26 -1.15 -6.04
CA GLY A 161 -20.48 0.15 -5.39
C GLY A 161 -19.47 0.52 -4.31
N ILE A 162 -18.35 -0.19 -4.20
CA ILE A 162 -17.28 0.14 -3.24
C ILE A 162 -16.29 1.10 -3.90
N ASN A 163 -16.18 2.31 -3.35
CA ASN A 163 -15.20 3.28 -3.81
C ASN A 163 -13.78 2.86 -3.41
N VAL A 164 -12.88 2.85 -4.38
CA VAL A 164 -11.48 2.47 -4.22
C VAL A 164 -10.58 3.60 -4.74
N ALA A 165 -9.49 3.84 -4.06
CA ALA A 165 -8.45 4.77 -4.48
C ALA A 165 -7.56 4.14 -5.57
N TRP A 166 -8.14 3.87 -6.75
CA TRP A 166 -7.46 3.24 -7.88
C TRP A 166 -6.17 3.97 -8.27
N TYR A 167 -6.16 5.29 -8.18
CA TYR A 167 -4.97 6.12 -8.44
C TYR A 167 -3.80 5.77 -7.52
N ALA A 168 -4.06 5.50 -6.23
CA ALA A 168 -3.02 5.09 -5.28
C ALA A 168 -2.42 3.71 -5.63
N HIS A 169 -3.24 2.81 -6.20
CA HIS A 169 -2.77 1.50 -6.65
C HIS A 169 -1.80 1.62 -7.83
N PHE A 170 -2.14 2.42 -8.85
CA PHE A 170 -1.26 2.61 -10.01
C PHE A 170 0.00 3.42 -9.68
N ILE A 171 -0.11 4.43 -8.82
CA ILE A 171 1.05 5.18 -8.30
C ILE A 171 1.99 4.23 -7.56
N GLY A 172 1.47 3.43 -6.63
CA GLY A 172 2.26 2.44 -5.91
C GLY A 172 2.93 1.45 -6.85
N TRP A 173 2.18 0.84 -7.76
CA TRP A 173 2.74 -0.06 -8.78
C TRP A 173 3.92 0.58 -9.52
N GLY A 174 3.75 1.81 -10.02
CA GLY A 174 4.79 2.55 -10.74
C GLY A 174 6.05 2.77 -9.89
N ILE A 175 5.89 3.17 -8.62
CA ILE A 175 7.02 3.34 -7.68
C ILE A 175 7.76 2.01 -7.51
N GLY A 176 7.05 0.91 -7.33
CA GLY A 176 7.65 -0.42 -7.20
C GLY A 176 8.45 -0.84 -8.43
N CYS A 177 7.88 -0.65 -9.62
CA CYS A 177 8.57 -0.92 -10.88
C CYS A 177 9.84 -0.06 -11.06
N LEU A 178 9.75 1.23 -10.76
CA LEU A 178 10.90 2.14 -10.84
C LEU A 178 12.00 1.77 -9.85
N TYR A 179 11.63 1.47 -8.61
CA TYR A 179 12.58 1.01 -7.60
C TYR A 179 13.31 -0.25 -8.06
N ALA A 180 12.58 -1.26 -8.53
CA ALA A 180 13.20 -2.49 -9.02
C ALA A 180 14.14 -2.24 -10.20
N LYS A 181 13.69 -1.43 -11.17
CA LYS A 181 14.48 -1.13 -12.38
C LYS A 181 15.81 -0.42 -12.07
N PHE A 182 15.81 0.52 -11.12
CA PHE A 182 16.97 1.39 -10.90
C PHE A 182 17.84 1.00 -9.70
N TYR A 183 17.30 0.30 -8.70
CA TYR A 183 18.00 0.04 -7.44
C TYR A 183 18.21 -1.45 -7.13
N LEU A 184 17.50 -2.36 -7.81
CA LEU A 184 17.66 -3.79 -7.61
C LEU A 184 18.40 -4.41 -8.81
N LYS A 185 19.34 -5.31 -8.53
CA LYS A 185 19.88 -6.19 -9.54
C LYS A 185 18.80 -7.18 -9.98
N ARG A 186 18.77 -7.53 -11.24
CA ARG A 186 17.87 -8.57 -11.74
C ARG A 186 18.25 -9.91 -11.13
N ALA A 187 17.26 -10.78 -10.90
CA ALA A 187 17.52 -12.10 -10.33
C ALA A 187 18.45 -12.95 -11.20
N ASP A 188 18.40 -12.76 -12.51
CA ASP A 188 19.29 -13.39 -13.50
C ASP A 188 20.74 -12.89 -13.48
N GLU A 189 21.02 -11.77 -12.81
CA GLU A 189 22.38 -11.24 -12.59
C GLU A 189 22.99 -11.72 -11.24
N ILE A 190 22.21 -12.46 -10.43
CA ILE A 190 22.62 -12.90 -9.08
C ILE A 190 22.93 -14.40 -9.07
N PHE A 191 22.43 -15.17 -10.02
CA PHE A 191 22.63 -16.59 -10.22
C PHE A 191 23.31 -16.86 -11.56
#